data_0c4838245ee6e7b93ad1705fd3afa36b
#
_entry.id   0c4838245ee6e7b93ad1705fd3afa36b
#
_cell.length_a   1.000
_cell.length_b   1.000
_cell.length_c   1.000
_cell.angle_alpha   90.00
_cell.angle_beta   90.00
_cell.angle_gamma   90.00
#
_symmetry.space_group_name_H-M   'P 1'
#
loop_
_entity.id
_entity.type
_entity.pdbx_description
1 polymer ?
#
loop_
_entity_poly.entity_id
_entity_poly.type
_entity_poly.pdbx_seq_one_letter_code
_entity_poly.pdbx_strand_id
1 'polypeptide(L)'
;MGETRGESGAETGHAAWLEQARSYLRSADPVLAKIIDNRPDFDPRRWLAELPPMDLFGALLFQVAGQQLSVAATRRTIARLEARFGGRLPSAAEVLDADPAVLREAGLSWRKVSTLQDLAQRLSDGRLDPDALAAQPDDELIAVLTEVPGIGPWTVQGALIIALGREDVVLPGDLALRKAVRAAYRLDRLPTPDEVLSIAEKWRPYRSLGTSYLFSAAFADTRPGT
;
A
#
# COMPACT_ATOMS: atom_id res chain seq x y z
N MET A 1 33.09 -8.41 -16.38
CA MET A 1 32.06 -8.80 -17.36
C MET A 1 31.26 -9.93 -16.73
N GLY A 2 30.18 -9.64 -16.00
CA GLY A 2 29.42 -10.65 -15.26
C GLY A 2 28.39 -10.05 -14.31
N GLU A 3 27.35 -9.34 -14.79
CA GLU A 3 26.23 -8.91 -13.92
C GLU A 3 24.91 -8.64 -14.68
N THR A 4 24.62 -9.36 -15.75
CA THR A 4 23.39 -9.14 -16.54
C THR A 4 22.42 -10.33 -16.56
N ARG A 5 22.67 -11.39 -15.78
CA ARG A 5 21.80 -12.59 -15.80
C ARG A 5 20.70 -12.61 -14.73
N GLY A 6 20.77 -11.80 -13.69
CA GLY A 6 19.77 -11.78 -12.60
C GLY A 6 18.51 -10.98 -12.92
N GLU A 7 18.66 -9.83 -13.56
CA GLU A 7 17.56 -8.91 -13.87
C GLU A 7 16.58 -9.47 -14.91
N SER A 8 17.09 -10.11 -15.96
CA SER A 8 16.28 -10.71 -17.03
C SER A 8 15.35 -11.84 -16.55
N GLY A 9 15.76 -12.60 -15.54
CA GLY A 9 14.95 -13.70 -14.99
C GLY A 9 13.79 -13.19 -14.10
N ALA A 10 14.03 -12.14 -13.34
CA ALA A 10 13.01 -11.53 -12.47
C ALA A 10 11.95 -10.78 -13.29
N GLU A 11 12.36 -10.07 -14.33
CA GLU A 11 11.44 -9.38 -15.25
C GLU A 11 10.55 -10.38 -16.02
N THR A 12 11.12 -11.48 -16.49
CA THR A 12 10.37 -12.53 -17.19
C THR A 12 9.36 -13.21 -16.25
N GLY A 13 9.74 -13.47 -15.01
CA GLY A 13 8.87 -14.04 -13.98
C GLY A 13 7.71 -13.10 -13.62
N HIS A 14 7.98 -11.81 -13.47
CA HIS A 14 6.96 -10.80 -13.20
C HIS A 14 5.96 -10.66 -14.35
N ALA A 15 6.44 -10.62 -15.59
CA ALA A 15 5.57 -10.53 -16.76
C ALA A 15 4.64 -11.75 -16.90
N ALA A 16 5.15 -12.96 -16.66
CA ALA A 16 4.37 -14.18 -16.70
C ALA A 16 3.30 -14.22 -15.60
N TRP A 17 3.69 -13.84 -14.37
CA TRP A 17 2.75 -13.71 -13.24
C TRP A 17 1.65 -12.69 -13.53
N LEU A 18 2.00 -11.52 -14.06
CA LEU A 18 1.05 -10.46 -14.37
C LEU A 18 0.02 -10.92 -15.43
N GLU A 19 0.46 -11.63 -16.46
CA GLU A 19 -0.45 -12.15 -17.48
C GLU A 19 -1.36 -13.25 -16.94
N GLN A 20 -0.86 -14.14 -16.09
CA GLN A 20 -1.67 -15.13 -15.38
C GLN A 20 -2.75 -14.45 -14.52
N ALA A 21 -2.38 -13.46 -13.74
CA ALA A 21 -3.29 -12.73 -12.87
C ALA A 21 -4.34 -11.93 -13.67
N ARG A 22 -3.94 -11.30 -14.78
CA ARG A 22 -4.86 -10.62 -15.72
C ARG A 22 -5.86 -11.59 -16.32
N SER A 23 -5.41 -12.72 -16.82
CA SER A 23 -6.26 -13.75 -17.41
C SER A 23 -7.29 -14.25 -16.39
N TYR A 24 -6.86 -14.49 -15.16
CA TYR A 24 -7.77 -14.89 -14.08
C TYR A 24 -8.82 -13.81 -13.80
N LEU A 25 -8.40 -12.56 -13.56
CA LEU A 25 -9.30 -11.46 -13.25
C LEU A 25 -10.30 -11.17 -14.36
N ARG A 26 -9.90 -11.30 -15.64
CA ARG A 26 -10.80 -11.20 -16.78
C ARG A 26 -11.89 -12.27 -16.75
N SER A 27 -11.53 -13.49 -16.42
CA SER A 27 -12.51 -14.59 -16.36
C SER A 27 -13.43 -14.48 -15.15
N ALA A 28 -12.91 -13.99 -14.01
CA ALA A 28 -13.63 -13.93 -12.75
C ALA A 28 -14.61 -12.73 -12.66
N ASP A 29 -14.33 -11.64 -13.39
CA ASP A 29 -15.09 -10.40 -13.24
C ASP A 29 -15.21 -9.63 -14.57
N PRO A 30 -16.41 -9.53 -15.17
CA PRO A 30 -16.63 -8.82 -16.41
C PRO A 30 -16.39 -7.30 -16.31
N VAL A 31 -16.44 -6.72 -15.09
CA VAL A 31 -16.12 -5.29 -14.88
C VAL A 31 -14.61 -5.09 -14.94
N LEU A 32 -13.83 -5.94 -14.24
CA LEU A 32 -12.39 -5.92 -14.35
C LEU A 32 -11.90 -6.28 -15.75
N ALA A 33 -12.54 -7.24 -16.44
CA ALA A 33 -12.22 -7.56 -17.82
C ALA A 33 -12.19 -6.30 -18.70
N LYS A 34 -13.25 -5.50 -18.66
CA LYS A 34 -13.34 -4.24 -19.42
C LYS A 34 -12.24 -3.23 -19.05
N ILE A 35 -11.91 -3.12 -17.76
CA ILE A 35 -10.86 -2.20 -17.28
C ILE A 35 -9.50 -2.66 -17.78
N ILE A 36 -9.21 -3.96 -17.70
CA ILE A 36 -7.95 -4.56 -18.15
C ILE A 36 -7.81 -4.41 -19.68
N ASP A 37 -8.85 -4.74 -20.45
CA ASP A 37 -8.83 -4.69 -21.90
C ASP A 37 -8.67 -3.27 -22.46
N ASN A 38 -9.19 -2.27 -21.75
CA ASN A 38 -8.99 -0.86 -22.10
C ASN A 38 -7.59 -0.33 -21.73
N ARG A 39 -6.74 -1.13 -21.08
CA ARG A 39 -5.42 -0.75 -20.59
C ARG A 39 -4.41 -1.89 -20.69
N PRO A 40 -4.16 -2.41 -21.91
CA PRO A 40 -3.31 -3.58 -22.13
C PRO A 40 -1.87 -3.39 -21.62
N ASP A 41 -1.33 -2.17 -21.74
CA ASP A 41 0.05 -1.85 -21.35
C ASP A 41 0.17 -1.31 -19.91
N PHE A 42 -0.92 -1.28 -19.16
CA PHE A 42 -0.90 -0.77 -17.79
C PHE A 42 -0.34 -1.82 -16.84
N ASP A 43 0.83 -1.55 -16.26
CA ASP A 43 1.35 -2.28 -15.11
C ASP A 43 0.82 -1.66 -13.82
N PRO A 44 -0.12 -2.32 -13.13
CA PRO A 44 -0.70 -1.79 -11.89
C PRO A 44 0.27 -1.79 -10.70
N ARG A 45 1.43 -2.44 -10.84
CA ARG A 45 2.50 -2.41 -9.83
C ARG A 45 3.58 -1.39 -10.10
N ARG A 46 3.54 -0.71 -11.25
CA ARG A 46 4.55 0.30 -11.61
C ARG A 46 4.74 1.37 -10.52
N TRP A 47 3.66 1.78 -9.88
CA TRP A 47 3.74 2.76 -8.79
C TRP A 47 4.51 2.26 -7.56
N LEU A 48 4.50 0.94 -7.29
CA LEU A 48 5.31 0.34 -6.22
C LEU A 48 6.81 0.43 -6.55
N ALA A 49 7.17 0.24 -7.81
CA ALA A 49 8.56 0.38 -8.27
C ALA A 49 9.06 1.84 -8.20
N GLU A 50 8.16 2.82 -8.14
CA GLU A 50 8.49 4.23 -7.96
C GLU A 50 8.72 4.61 -6.49
N LEU A 51 8.36 3.73 -5.54
CA LEU A 51 8.61 3.92 -4.12
C LEU A 51 10.03 3.48 -3.76
N PRO A 52 10.69 4.15 -2.81
CA PRO A 52 11.94 3.65 -2.27
C PRO A 52 11.71 2.28 -1.60
N PRO A 53 12.72 1.38 -1.61
CA PRO A 53 12.64 0.15 -0.85
C PRO A 53 12.34 0.43 0.63
N MET A 54 11.35 -0.24 1.19
CA MET A 54 10.91 -0.07 2.56
C MET A 54 10.73 -1.42 3.23
N ASP A 55 11.21 -1.54 4.46
CA ASP A 55 10.82 -2.61 5.37
C ASP A 55 9.39 -2.39 5.91
N LEU A 56 8.92 -3.28 6.75
CA LEU A 56 7.58 -3.19 7.33
C LEU A 56 7.40 -1.90 8.14
N PHE A 57 8.42 -1.47 8.91
CA PHE A 57 8.35 -0.21 9.66
C PHE A 57 8.26 1.00 8.73
N GLY A 58 9.11 1.06 7.72
CA GLY A 58 9.11 2.14 6.73
C GLY A 58 7.79 2.25 5.98
N ALA A 59 7.18 1.12 5.60
CA ALA A 59 5.86 1.10 4.96
C ALA A 59 4.74 1.55 5.90
N LEU A 60 4.77 1.15 7.17
CA LEU A 60 3.82 1.64 8.18
C LEU A 60 4.00 3.14 8.44
N LEU A 61 5.24 3.62 8.54
CA LEU A 61 5.55 5.05 8.64
C LEU A 61 5.01 5.83 7.45
N PHE A 62 5.24 5.33 6.22
CA PHE A 62 4.72 5.93 5.00
C PHE A 62 3.19 6.05 5.03
N GLN A 63 2.50 4.97 5.42
CA GLN A 63 1.04 4.93 5.54
C GLN A 63 0.53 5.89 6.63
N VAL A 64 1.15 5.90 7.82
CA VAL A 64 0.80 6.83 8.92
C VAL A 64 1.02 8.28 8.48
N ALA A 65 2.14 8.58 7.80
CA ALA A 65 2.40 9.92 7.27
C ALA A 65 1.30 10.37 6.30
N GLY A 66 0.79 9.45 5.46
CA GLY A 66 -0.25 9.71 4.46
C GLY A 66 -1.68 9.81 4.99
N GLN A 67 -1.98 9.37 6.21
CA GLN A 67 -3.33 9.41 6.77
C GLN A 67 -3.95 10.82 6.66
N GLN A 68 -5.19 10.90 6.12
CA GLN A 68 -5.96 12.14 5.97
C GLN A 68 -5.26 13.24 5.14
N LEU A 69 -4.32 12.87 4.29
CA LEU A 69 -3.62 13.79 3.39
C LEU A 69 -3.89 13.44 1.92
N SER A 70 -3.76 14.44 1.05
CA SER A 70 -3.68 14.18 -0.39
C SER A 70 -2.32 13.56 -0.75
N VAL A 71 -2.24 12.85 -1.87
CA VAL A 71 -0.99 12.26 -2.39
C VAL A 71 0.14 13.30 -2.45
N ALA A 72 -0.17 14.52 -2.94
CA ALA A 72 0.82 15.60 -3.02
C ALA A 72 1.31 16.08 -1.64
N ALA A 73 0.42 16.12 -0.64
CA ALA A 73 0.79 16.48 0.73
C ALA A 73 1.63 15.37 1.39
N THR A 74 1.26 14.11 1.17
CA THR A 74 2.03 12.95 1.65
C THR A 74 3.45 12.96 1.08
N ARG A 75 3.60 13.12 -0.25
CA ARG A 75 4.92 13.20 -0.90
C ARG A 75 5.79 14.31 -0.31
N ARG A 76 5.22 15.47 -0.01
CA ARG A 76 5.98 16.56 0.64
C ARG A 76 6.43 16.23 2.06
N THR A 77 5.59 15.56 2.84
CA THR A 77 5.95 15.10 4.20
C THR A 77 7.06 14.05 4.14
N ILE A 78 6.94 13.07 3.25
CA ILE A 78 7.97 12.05 3.01
C ILE A 78 9.30 12.68 2.60
N ALA A 79 9.31 13.56 1.61
CA ALA A 79 10.52 14.24 1.16
C ALA A 79 11.21 15.07 2.28
N ARG A 80 10.43 15.66 3.18
CA ARG A 80 10.99 16.36 4.35
C ARG A 80 11.58 15.41 5.39
N LEU A 81 10.96 14.25 5.61
CA LEU A 81 11.52 13.20 6.45
C LEU A 81 12.83 12.70 5.85
N GLU A 82 12.84 12.32 4.58
CA GLU A 82 14.04 11.85 3.88
C GLU A 82 15.19 12.89 3.96
N ALA A 83 14.90 14.17 3.75
CA ALA A 83 15.92 15.22 3.85
C ALA A 83 16.56 15.33 5.25
N ARG A 84 15.86 14.92 6.31
CA ARG A 84 16.37 14.93 7.69
C ARG A 84 17.10 13.66 8.09
N PHE A 85 16.88 12.58 7.37
CA PHE A 85 17.44 11.25 7.67
C PHE A 85 18.31 10.70 6.52
N GLY A 86 19.10 11.57 5.91
CA GLY A 86 20.13 11.17 4.94
C GLY A 86 19.60 10.67 3.59
N GLY A 87 18.44 11.19 3.14
CA GLY A 87 17.86 10.86 1.83
C GLY A 87 16.99 9.59 1.82
N ARG A 88 16.63 9.06 2.99
CA ARG A 88 15.76 7.89 3.18
C ARG A 88 14.78 8.10 4.34
N LEU A 89 13.78 7.25 4.45
CA LEU A 89 12.95 7.23 5.65
C LEU A 89 13.74 6.77 6.87
N PRO A 90 13.43 7.31 8.08
CA PRO A 90 14.08 6.87 9.31
C PRO A 90 13.72 5.42 9.66
N SER A 91 14.67 4.71 10.23
CA SER A 91 14.44 3.43 10.89
C SER A 91 13.69 3.60 12.22
N ALA A 92 13.19 2.51 12.79
CA ALA A 92 12.57 2.52 14.12
C ALA A 92 13.50 3.09 15.19
N ALA A 93 14.78 2.70 15.19
CA ALA A 93 15.78 3.21 16.13
C ALA A 93 15.96 4.73 15.99
N GLU A 94 16.08 5.24 14.76
CA GLU A 94 16.23 6.67 14.50
C GLU A 94 14.99 7.49 14.91
N VAL A 95 13.79 6.90 14.81
CA VAL A 95 12.56 7.56 15.31
C VAL A 95 12.55 7.66 16.83
N LEU A 96 13.12 6.68 17.55
CA LEU A 96 13.25 6.72 19.01
C LEU A 96 14.32 7.71 19.47
N ASP A 97 15.45 7.78 18.77
CA ASP A 97 16.58 8.64 19.11
C ASP A 97 16.34 10.12 18.75
N ALA A 98 15.46 10.38 17.78
CA ALA A 98 15.18 11.73 17.30
C ALA A 98 14.35 12.53 18.32
N ASP A 99 14.66 13.83 18.42
CA ASP A 99 13.74 14.77 19.09
C ASP A 99 12.39 14.73 18.35
N PRO A 100 11.27 14.48 19.04
CA PRO A 100 9.93 14.49 18.44
C PRO A 100 9.62 15.75 17.61
N ALA A 101 10.23 16.89 17.96
CA ALA A 101 10.10 18.14 17.21
C ALA A 101 10.62 18.02 15.77
N VAL A 102 11.66 17.22 15.53
CA VAL A 102 12.20 16.98 14.17
C VAL A 102 11.16 16.31 13.27
N LEU A 103 10.45 15.31 13.80
CA LEU A 103 9.38 14.61 13.08
C LEU A 103 8.18 15.54 12.86
N ARG A 104 7.88 16.37 13.86
CA ARG A 104 6.80 17.36 13.79
C ARG A 104 7.06 18.43 12.72
N GLU A 105 8.28 18.95 12.63
CA GLU A 105 8.71 19.93 11.63
C GLU A 105 8.72 19.35 10.20
N ALA A 106 8.92 18.05 10.04
CA ALA A 106 8.77 17.37 8.76
C ALA A 106 7.30 17.34 8.28
N GLY A 107 6.33 17.65 9.15
CA GLY A 107 4.91 17.78 8.80
C GLY A 107 4.01 16.69 9.40
N LEU A 108 4.52 15.88 10.31
CA LEU A 108 3.70 14.93 11.05
C LEU A 108 2.90 15.64 12.14
N SER A 109 1.66 15.24 12.41
CA SER A 109 0.92 15.68 13.59
C SER A 109 1.50 15.05 14.86
N TRP A 110 1.29 15.65 16.03
CA TRP A 110 1.72 15.05 17.30
C TRP A 110 1.19 13.62 17.50
N ARG A 111 -0.05 13.37 17.08
CA ARG A 111 -0.64 12.02 17.11
C ARG A 111 0.15 11.04 16.24
N LYS A 112 0.54 11.42 15.02
CA LYS A 112 1.36 10.59 14.14
C LYS A 112 2.75 10.34 14.72
N VAL A 113 3.37 11.35 15.31
CA VAL A 113 4.66 11.21 16.01
C VAL A 113 4.53 10.20 17.14
N SER A 114 3.53 10.35 18.01
CA SER A 114 3.29 9.38 19.11
C SER A 114 3.02 7.97 18.62
N THR A 115 2.23 7.80 17.54
CA THR A 115 1.98 6.49 16.90
C THR A 115 3.28 5.84 16.44
N LEU A 116 4.15 6.60 15.76
CA LEU A 116 5.40 6.07 15.23
C LEU A 116 6.42 5.75 16.34
N GLN A 117 6.45 6.55 17.42
CA GLN A 117 7.28 6.26 18.58
C GLN A 117 6.80 5.00 19.33
N ASP A 118 5.49 4.81 19.52
CA ASP A 118 4.96 3.58 20.14
C ASP A 118 5.26 2.35 19.28
N LEU A 119 5.05 2.44 17.96
CA LEU A 119 5.42 1.36 17.04
C LEU A 119 6.91 1.03 17.12
N ALA A 120 7.77 2.05 17.04
CA ALA A 120 9.21 1.90 17.11
C ALA A 120 9.67 1.30 18.44
N GLN A 121 9.04 1.71 19.57
CA GLN A 121 9.32 1.16 20.88
C GLN A 121 8.97 -0.34 20.98
N ARG A 122 7.83 -0.75 20.42
CA ARG A 122 7.41 -2.16 20.41
C ARG A 122 8.34 -3.04 19.58
N LEU A 123 8.91 -2.50 18.51
CA LEU A 123 9.93 -3.18 17.70
C LEU A 123 11.26 -3.28 18.49
N SER A 124 11.66 -2.21 19.15
CA SER A 124 12.93 -2.14 19.89
C SER A 124 12.97 -3.05 21.11
N ASP A 125 11.85 -3.20 21.83
CA ASP A 125 11.75 -4.03 23.03
C ASP A 125 11.28 -5.47 22.77
N GLY A 126 11.15 -5.85 21.48
CA GLY A 126 10.81 -7.20 21.05
C GLY A 126 9.35 -7.61 21.24
N ARG A 127 8.45 -6.66 21.59
CA ARG A 127 6.99 -6.92 21.59
C ARG A 127 6.45 -7.16 20.18
N LEU A 128 7.11 -6.60 19.18
CA LEU A 128 6.86 -6.89 17.76
C LEU A 128 8.18 -7.35 17.13
N ASP A 129 8.14 -8.49 16.48
CA ASP A 129 9.25 -9.02 15.67
C ASP A 129 8.87 -8.92 14.19
N PRO A 130 9.55 -8.07 13.39
CA PRO A 130 9.22 -7.87 11.98
C PRO A 130 9.27 -9.13 11.14
N ASP A 131 10.23 -10.02 11.40
CA ASP A 131 10.41 -11.26 10.63
C ASP A 131 9.30 -12.26 10.97
N ALA A 132 8.97 -12.40 12.25
CA ALA A 132 7.86 -13.23 12.71
C ALA A 132 6.52 -12.71 12.17
N LEU A 133 6.32 -11.38 12.18
CA LEU A 133 5.12 -10.74 11.63
C LEU A 133 5.01 -10.98 10.12
N ALA A 134 6.10 -10.82 9.38
CA ALA A 134 6.09 -11.02 7.92
C ALA A 134 5.72 -12.45 7.51
N ALA A 135 5.93 -13.43 8.39
CA ALA A 135 5.58 -14.83 8.16
C ALA A 135 4.11 -15.17 8.50
N GLN A 136 3.39 -14.30 9.21
CA GLN A 136 2.01 -14.54 9.64
C GLN A 136 1.00 -14.38 8.49
N PRO A 137 -0.19 -15.01 8.61
CA PRO A 137 -1.36 -14.68 7.79
C PRO A 137 -1.75 -13.20 7.93
N ASP A 138 -2.32 -12.62 6.86
CA ASP A 138 -2.62 -11.19 6.79
C ASP A 138 -3.60 -10.73 7.89
N ASP A 139 -4.58 -11.54 8.24
CA ASP A 139 -5.57 -11.27 9.29
C ASP A 139 -4.95 -11.23 10.70
N GLU A 140 -4.04 -12.14 10.99
CA GLU A 140 -3.30 -12.15 12.26
C GLU A 140 -2.38 -10.93 12.35
N LEU A 141 -1.65 -10.62 11.29
CA LEU A 141 -0.77 -9.45 11.23
C LEU A 141 -1.56 -8.14 11.38
N ILE A 142 -2.74 -8.03 10.73
CA ILE A 142 -3.64 -6.88 10.90
C ILE A 142 -4.10 -6.78 12.36
N ALA A 143 -4.50 -7.89 12.99
CA ALA A 143 -4.94 -7.88 14.38
C ALA A 143 -3.85 -7.37 15.32
N VAL A 144 -2.63 -7.89 15.21
CA VAL A 144 -1.49 -7.50 16.05
C VAL A 144 -1.10 -6.03 15.84
N LEU A 145 -0.95 -5.59 14.59
CA LEU A 145 -0.51 -4.21 14.32
C LEU A 145 -1.58 -3.16 14.65
N THR A 146 -2.86 -3.50 14.61
CA THR A 146 -3.93 -2.57 15.01
C THR A 146 -4.04 -2.34 16.51
N GLU A 147 -3.31 -3.11 17.34
CA GLU A 147 -3.15 -2.80 18.77
C GLU A 147 -2.32 -1.54 19.02
N VAL A 148 -1.53 -1.10 18.03
CA VAL A 148 -0.77 0.15 18.12
C VAL A 148 -1.71 1.35 17.95
N PRO A 149 -1.81 2.26 18.96
CA PRO A 149 -2.70 3.41 18.88
C PRO A 149 -2.40 4.29 17.65
N GLY A 150 -3.41 4.48 16.80
CA GLY A 150 -3.28 5.28 15.57
C GLY A 150 -2.98 4.46 14.31
N ILE A 151 -2.76 3.15 14.45
CA ILE A 151 -2.67 2.22 13.32
C ILE A 151 -4.02 1.50 13.20
N GLY A 152 -4.69 1.69 12.07
CA GLY A 152 -5.93 0.98 11.76
C GLY A 152 -5.73 -0.04 10.65
N PRO A 153 -6.76 -0.88 10.37
CA PRO A 153 -6.69 -1.90 9.32
C PRO A 153 -6.24 -1.36 7.96
N TRP A 154 -6.73 -0.20 7.55
CA TRP A 154 -6.34 0.46 6.30
C TRP A 154 -4.81 0.72 6.22
N THR A 155 -4.21 1.18 7.33
CA THR A 155 -2.78 1.47 7.41
C THR A 155 -1.96 0.19 7.25
N VAL A 156 -2.38 -0.89 7.92
CA VAL A 156 -1.71 -2.20 7.84
C VAL A 156 -1.86 -2.78 6.44
N GLN A 157 -3.07 -2.82 5.89
CA GLN A 157 -3.35 -3.34 4.54
C GLN A 157 -2.48 -2.65 3.47
N GLY A 158 -2.31 -1.32 3.56
CA GLY A 158 -1.40 -0.59 2.67
C GLY A 158 0.06 -1.02 2.85
N ALA A 159 0.52 -1.22 4.09
CA ALA A 159 1.88 -1.67 4.36
C ALA A 159 2.13 -3.11 3.88
N LEU A 160 1.14 -4.01 3.99
CA LEU A 160 1.23 -5.38 3.45
C LEU A 160 1.51 -5.39 1.94
N ILE A 161 0.85 -4.52 1.20
CA ILE A 161 1.05 -4.38 -0.26
C ILE A 161 2.44 -3.81 -0.55
N ILE A 162 2.86 -2.76 0.17
CA ILE A 162 4.08 -2.01 -0.12
C ILE A 162 5.33 -2.78 0.33
N ALA A 163 5.37 -3.25 1.59
CA ALA A 163 6.57 -3.88 2.14
C ALA A 163 6.64 -5.39 1.88
N LEU A 164 5.50 -6.09 1.98
CA LEU A 164 5.47 -7.55 1.89
C LEU A 164 5.01 -8.05 0.51
N GLY A 165 4.63 -7.15 -0.40
CA GLY A 165 4.18 -7.53 -1.75
C GLY A 165 2.95 -8.43 -1.76
N ARG A 166 2.12 -8.39 -0.71
CA ARG A 166 0.95 -9.27 -0.59
C ARG A 166 -0.01 -9.07 -1.76
N GLU A 167 -0.40 -10.16 -2.39
CA GLU A 167 -1.18 -10.15 -3.63
C GLU A 167 -2.69 -10.22 -3.41
N ASP A 168 -3.10 -10.67 -2.23
CA ASP A 168 -4.50 -10.93 -1.92
C ASP A 168 -5.07 -10.01 -0.82
N VAL A 169 -4.71 -8.72 -0.89
CA VAL A 169 -5.17 -7.69 0.06
C VAL A 169 -6.14 -6.73 -0.61
N VAL A 170 -7.20 -6.35 0.13
CA VAL A 170 -8.16 -5.29 -0.23
C VAL A 170 -8.20 -4.25 0.88
N LEU A 171 -8.38 -2.98 0.52
CA LEU A 171 -8.59 -1.87 1.46
C LEU A 171 -10.09 -1.48 1.50
N PRO A 172 -10.98 -2.27 2.10
CA PRO A 172 -12.42 -2.09 1.93
C PRO A 172 -12.94 -0.78 2.54
N GLY A 173 -12.24 -0.26 3.57
CA GLY A 173 -12.53 1.03 4.19
C GLY A 173 -12.03 2.25 3.41
N ASP A 174 -11.23 2.07 2.36
CA ASP A 174 -10.68 3.16 1.58
C ASP A 174 -11.77 3.88 0.77
N LEU A 175 -11.92 5.18 1.01
CA LEU A 175 -12.97 5.97 0.36
C LEU A 175 -12.77 6.07 -1.16
N ALA A 176 -11.53 6.15 -1.62
CA ALA A 176 -11.24 6.23 -3.05
C ALA A 176 -11.54 4.90 -3.74
N LEU A 177 -11.19 3.75 -3.12
CA LEU A 177 -11.58 2.44 -3.60
C LEU A 177 -13.10 2.27 -3.65
N ARG A 178 -13.80 2.64 -2.59
CA ARG A 178 -15.28 2.56 -2.56
C ARG A 178 -15.93 3.40 -3.66
N LYS A 179 -15.38 4.59 -3.94
CA LYS A 179 -15.82 5.44 -5.06
C LYS A 179 -15.51 4.79 -6.42
N ALA A 180 -14.33 4.19 -6.57
CA ALA A 180 -13.94 3.47 -7.78
C ALA A 180 -14.87 2.27 -8.04
N VAL A 181 -15.16 1.48 -7.00
CA VAL A 181 -16.12 0.36 -7.07
C VAL A 181 -17.50 0.87 -7.46
N ARG A 182 -18.01 1.93 -6.79
CA ARG A 182 -19.30 2.51 -7.14
C ARG A 182 -19.39 2.87 -8.62
N ALA A 183 -18.38 3.55 -9.14
CA ALA A 183 -18.36 3.99 -10.53
C ALA A 183 -18.26 2.81 -11.51
N ALA A 184 -17.33 1.87 -11.26
CA ALA A 184 -17.08 0.74 -12.14
C ALA A 184 -18.28 -0.22 -12.22
N TYR A 185 -18.91 -0.51 -11.07
CA TYR A 185 -20.08 -1.41 -10.96
C TYR A 185 -21.43 -0.70 -11.10
N ARG A 186 -21.42 0.61 -11.34
CA ARG A 186 -22.64 1.45 -11.50
C ARG A 186 -23.62 1.30 -10.35
N LEU A 187 -23.11 1.33 -9.11
CA LEU A 187 -23.93 1.24 -7.91
C LEU A 187 -24.62 2.58 -7.62
N ASP A 188 -25.87 2.53 -7.19
CA ASP A 188 -26.66 3.73 -6.87
C ASP A 188 -26.09 4.52 -5.68
N ARG A 189 -25.52 3.80 -4.71
CA ARG A 189 -24.89 4.39 -3.52
C ARG A 189 -23.44 3.92 -3.32
N LEU A 190 -22.74 4.60 -2.43
CA LEU A 190 -21.41 4.21 -2.02
C LEU A 190 -21.48 2.85 -1.28
N PRO A 191 -20.78 1.79 -1.75
CA PRO A 191 -20.79 0.48 -1.11
C PRO A 191 -20.18 0.55 0.30
N THR A 192 -20.68 -0.26 1.22
CA THR A 192 -20.05 -0.47 2.53
C THR A 192 -18.73 -1.22 2.39
N PRO A 193 -17.87 -1.25 3.43
CA PRO A 193 -16.66 -2.08 3.41
C PRO A 193 -16.97 -3.58 3.13
N ASP A 194 -18.02 -4.12 3.73
CA ASP A 194 -18.43 -5.53 3.55
C ASP A 194 -18.90 -5.82 2.12
N GLU A 195 -19.59 -4.87 1.50
CA GLU A 195 -19.99 -4.97 0.09
C GLU A 195 -18.77 -4.95 -0.84
N VAL A 196 -17.76 -4.14 -0.53
CA VAL A 196 -16.48 -4.16 -1.27
C VAL A 196 -15.79 -5.50 -1.13
N LEU A 197 -15.72 -6.07 0.08
CA LEU A 197 -15.16 -7.40 0.31
C LEU A 197 -15.92 -8.48 -0.47
N SER A 198 -17.25 -8.46 -0.46
CA SER A 198 -18.09 -9.39 -1.21
C SER A 198 -17.85 -9.30 -2.72
N ILE A 199 -17.68 -8.11 -3.25
CA ILE A 199 -17.33 -7.91 -4.67
C ILE A 199 -15.93 -8.45 -4.96
N ALA A 200 -14.97 -8.22 -4.06
CA ALA A 200 -13.58 -8.58 -4.23
C ALA A 200 -13.29 -10.08 -4.00
N GLU A 201 -14.23 -10.83 -3.44
CA GLU A 201 -14.01 -12.26 -3.14
C GLU A 201 -13.69 -13.08 -4.39
N LYS A 202 -14.33 -12.78 -5.51
CA LYS A 202 -14.08 -13.44 -6.80
C LYS A 202 -12.73 -13.11 -7.43
N TRP A 203 -11.99 -12.09 -6.91
CA TRP A 203 -10.66 -11.71 -7.41
C TRP A 203 -9.53 -12.51 -6.76
N ARG A 204 -9.82 -13.31 -5.71
CA ARG A 204 -8.81 -14.16 -5.07
C ARG A 204 -8.15 -15.09 -6.09
N PRO A 205 -6.81 -15.25 -6.01
CA PRO A 205 -5.86 -14.69 -5.03
C PRO A 205 -5.21 -13.37 -5.44
N TYR A 206 -5.78 -12.61 -6.39
CA TYR A 206 -5.20 -11.40 -6.98
C TYR A 206 -5.94 -10.11 -6.60
N ARG A 207 -6.49 -10.04 -5.36
CA ARG A 207 -7.30 -8.91 -4.92
C ARG A 207 -6.54 -7.58 -4.91
N SER A 208 -5.24 -7.58 -4.59
CA SER A 208 -4.40 -6.38 -4.66
C SER A 208 -4.28 -5.85 -6.10
N LEU A 209 -4.18 -6.75 -7.06
CA LEU A 209 -4.14 -6.39 -8.48
C LEU A 209 -5.49 -5.85 -8.96
N GLY A 210 -6.60 -6.52 -8.61
CA GLY A 210 -7.96 -6.05 -8.93
C GLY A 210 -8.23 -4.64 -8.38
N THR A 211 -7.82 -4.40 -7.14
CA THR A 211 -7.87 -3.08 -6.50
C THR A 211 -7.07 -2.03 -7.28
N SER A 212 -5.86 -2.36 -7.71
CA SER A 212 -4.99 -1.46 -8.49
C SER A 212 -5.60 -1.09 -9.85
N TYR A 213 -6.26 -2.03 -10.52
CA TYR A 213 -7.00 -1.75 -11.76
C TYR A 213 -8.17 -0.79 -11.53
N LEU A 214 -8.93 -0.96 -10.46
CA LEU A 214 -10.03 -0.04 -10.10
C LEU A 214 -9.51 1.37 -9.80
N PHE A 215 -8.44 1.50 -9.02
CA PHE A 215 -7.80 2.78 -8.78
C PHE A 215 -7.33 3.43 -10.08
N SER A 216 -6.68 2.69 -10.95
CA SER A 216 -6.20 3.22 -12.23
C SER A 216 -7.33 3.74 -13.11
N ALA A 217 -8.48 3.09 -13.11
CA ALA A 217 -9.65 3.52 -13.87
C ALA A 217 -10.24 4.82 -13.28
N ALA A 218 -10.34 4.91 -11.94
CA ALA A 218 -10.91 6.08 -11.28
C ALA A 218 -10.03 7.34 -11.39
N PHE A 219 -8.70 7.19 -11.45
CA PHE A 219 -7.76 8.32 -11.51
C PHE A 219 -7.31 8.69 -12.92
N ALA A 220 -7.67 7.90 -13.94
CA ALA A 220 -7.36 8.26 -15.33
C ALA A 220 -8.06 9.53 -15.78
N ASP A 221 -9.30 9.74 -15.33
CA ASP A 221 -10.11 10.91 -15.67
C ASP A 221 -9.69 12.19 -14.92
N THR A 222 -8.77 12.08 -13.94
CA THR A 222 -8.33 13.21 -13.12
C THR A 222 -6.95 13.76 -13.51
N ARG A 223 -6.27 13.22 -14.54
CA ARG A 223 -5.05 13.84 -15.07
C ARG A 223 -5.46 15.07 -15.88
N PRO A 224 -4.98 16.29 -15.54
CA PRO A 224 -5.13 17.43 -16.43
C PRO A 224 -4.45 17.06 -17.75
N GLY A 225 -5.14 17.34 -18.86
CA GLY A 225 -4.75 16.96 -20.21
C GLY A 225 -3.29 17.25 -20.53
N THR A 226 -2.68 16.31 -21.24
CA THR A 226 -1.46 16.52 -22.04
C THR A 226 -1.66 17.60 -23.08
#